data_c9e86e46386a9c078f2272fa17f379c4
#
_entry.id   c9e86e46386a9c078f2272fa17f379c4
#
_cell.length_a   1.000
_cell.length_b   1.000
_cell.length_c   1.000
_cell.angle_alpha   90.00
_cell.angle_beta   90.00
_cell.angle_gamma   90.00
#
_symmetry.space_group_name_H-M   'P 1'
#
loop_
_entity.id
_entity.type
_entity.pdbx_description
1 polymer ?
#
loop_
_entity_poly.entity_id
_entity_poly.type
_entity_poly.pdbx_seq_one_letter_code
_entity_poly.pdbx_strand_id
1 'polypeptide(L)'
;MKGSTKWSYSPYLPPLTKHGGIYVCRIAPSDNSVHIEWLGEQKSEYIVKYRIKDSNDEYKSIKINDCHVDIYDLETNSDYEFQVLSNDKYSRVRYFKAKDAVGTVVNYLHPDDDIYAFSGKSLCSPCIIRHPNGSLLASMDVFVANGPQNLELIFRSDDDGETWHYVSELYPCFWGRMFIHKDKLYMLSCSTEYGDLLIGRSDDCGKTFCTPTVLLRGSCKTQAPGVHKNPQPTINYKGRVYTTLEWGSWAIGTHAAMVGSFPEDADPLDASAWLFSEPTPYNPNWKGVATGNSPGTLEGTLAVFPDGKLYNVMRYQMHETKEKYGLALAYLVDDENPENPLVFDHAIKFPGNHAKFTIQYDDVSKNYYSIICRITDINVLSDRRLISLMKSPDCENWEVVCDIIDKRNENPLEVGFQYPDFFIEGDDIYMLCRSAMNNARNFHDANYSTFHKIKNFRNL
;
A
#
# COMPACT_ATOMS: atom_id res chain seq x y z
N MET A 1 -24.88 6.41 5.35
CA MET A 1 -24.45 7.60 6.18
C MET A 1 -23.96 8.71 5.26
N LYS A 2 -24.37 9.95 5.47
CA LYS A 2 -23.80 11.09 4.75
C LYS A 2 -22.46 11.49 5.34
N GLY A 3 -21.48 11.78 4.50
CA GLY A 3 -20.28 12.48 4.90
C GLY A 3 -20.66 13.91 5.29
N SER A 4 -20.56 14.30 6.54
CA SER A 4 -21.15 15.56 7.02
C SER A 4 -20.29 16.30 8.05
N THR A 5 -19.03 15.93 8.20
CA THR A 5 -18.19 16.64 9.16
C THR A 5 -17.63 17.94 8.54
N LYS A 6 -17.73 19.04 9.30
CA LYS A 6 -17.13 20.33 8.95
C LYS A 6 -15.77 20.54 9.62
N TRP A 7 -15.35 19.61 10.47
CA TRP A 7 -14.08 19.70 11.15
C TRP A 7 -12.96 19.15 10.27
N SER A 8 -11.84 19.82 10.19
CA SER A 8 -10.66 19.42 9.42
C SER A 8 -9.44 19.36 10.30
N TYR A 9 -8.48 18.53 9.94
CA TYR A 9 -7.14 18.58 10.52
C TYR A 9 -6.42 19.85 10.05
N SER A 10 -5.44 20.29 10.83
CA SER A 10 -4.43 21.22 10.31
C SER A 10 -3.76 20.60 9.07
N PRO A 11 -3.09 21.40 8.23
CA PRO A 11 -2.40 20.86 7.07
C PRO A 11 -1.61 19.63 7.42
N TYR A 12 -1.50 18.67 6.48
CA TYR A 12 -0.60 17.55 6.66
C TYR A 12 0.79 18.04 7.07
N LEU A 13 1.29 17.55 8.20
CA LEU A 13 2.53 18.02 8.76
C LEU A 13 3.63 16.99 8.49
N PRO A 14 4.71 17.37 7.78
CA PRO A 14 5.87 16.51 7.66
C PRO A 14 6.63 16.45 9.00
N PRO A 15 6.60 15.35 9.74
CA PRO A 15 7.17 15.32 11.09
C PRO A 15 8.70 15.30 11.10
N LEU A 16 9.34 14.85 10.02
CA LEU A 16 10.79 14.67 9.95
C LEU A 16 11.52 15.81 9.25
N THR A 17 10.93 16.41 8.23
CA THR A 17 11.56 17.49 7.46
C THR A 17 11.69 18.80 8.22
N LYS A 18 11.01 18.94 9.36
CA LYS A 18 11.08 20.13 10.24
C LYS A 18 12.10 20.03 11.37
N HIS A 19 12.71 18.89 11.59
CA HIS A 19 13.78 18.74 12.59
C HIS A 19 15.09 19.22 12.01
N GLY A 20 15.79 20.12 12.69
CA GLY A 20 16.97 20.85 12.21
C GLY A 20 18.23 20.04 11.86
N GLY A 21 18.13 18.71 11.74
CA GLY A 21 19.17 17.82 11.24
C GLY A 21 19.04 17.55 9.72
N ILE A 22 19.89 16.68 9.21
CA ILE A 22 19.78 16.15 7.85
C ILE A 22 18.83 14.96 7.87
N TYR A 23 17.79 15.00 7.03
CA TYR A 23 16.82 13.91 6.89
C TYR A 23 17.17 13.04 5.69
N VAL A 24 17.62 11.81 5.95
CA VAL A 24 17.78 10.77 4.93
C VAL A 24 16.40 10.25 4.57
N CYS A 25 15.94 10.60 3.38
CA CYS A 25 14.56 10.39 2.93
C CYS A 25 14.38 9.12 2.09
N ARG A 26 15.47 8.58 1.49
CA ARG A 26 15.42 7.35 0.69
C ARG A 26 16.72 6.55 0.80
N ILE A 27 16.57 5.23 0.84
CA ILE A 27 17.67 4.27 0.76
C ILE A 27 17.25 3.20 -0.25
N ALA A 28 18.14 2.87 -1.19
CA ALA A 28 17.91 1.81 -2.18
C ALA A 28 19.17 0.94 -2.31
N PRO A 29 19.27 -0.14 -1.53
CA PRO A 29 20.40 -1.07 -1.60
C PRO A 29 20.32 -2.00 -2.81
N SER A 30 21.48 -2.47 -3.25
CA SER A 30 21.67 -3.53 -4.22
C SER A 30 22.78 -4.49 -3.72
N ASP A 31 23.22 -5.44 -4.52
CA ASP A 31 24.10 -6.54 -4.05
C ASP A 31 25.45 -6.03 -3.50
N ASN A 32 26.03 -5.05 -4.15
CA ASN A 32 27.34 -4.49 -3.75
C ASN A 32 27.35 -2.95 -3.78
N SER A 33 26.17 -2.32 -3.77
CA SER A 33 26.03 -0.87 -3.79
C SER A 33 24.81 -0.39 -3.04
N VAL A 34 24.72 0.91 -2.79
CA VAL A 34 23.54 1.57 -2.23
C VAL A 34 23.40 2.98 -2.79
N HIS A 35 22.18 3.34 -3.14
CA HIS A 35 21.80 4.72 -3.41
C HIS A 35 21.14 5.31 -2.16
N ILE A 36 21.59 6.50 -1.74
CA ILE A 36 21.08 7.20 -0.55
C ILE A 36 20.73 8.63 -0.94
N GLU A 37 19.52 9.08 -0.56
CA GLU A 37 19.04 10.45 -0.76
C GLU A 37 18.71 11.11 0.58
N TRP A 38 18.96 12.42 0.67
CA TRP A 38 18.58 13.23 1.83
C TRP A 38 18.05 14.60 1.42
N LEU A 39 17.30 15.22 2.31
CA LEU A 39 16.86 16.59 2.13
C LEU A 39 17.93 17.56 2.64
N GLY A 40 18.32 18.49 1.80
CA GLY A 40 19.37 19.47 2.08
C GLY A 40 19.45 20.56 1.03
N GLU A 41 20.42 21.42 1.17
CA GLU A 41 20.72 22.47 0.19
C GLU A 41 21.63 21.90 -0.91
N GLN A 42 21.20 21.97 -2.15
CA GLN A 42 22.03 21.58 -3.29
C GLN A 42 23.28 22.45 -3.36
N LYS A 43 24.40 21.87 -3.80
CA LYS A 43 25.74 22.48 -3.87
C LYS A 43 26.40 22.81 -2.52
N SER A 44 25.82 22.38 -1.41
CA SER A 44 26.51 22.35 -0.12
C SER A 44 27.44 21.13 -0.03
N GLU A 45 28.52 21.23 0.72
CA GLU A 45 29.41 20.08 0.97
C GLU A 45 28.76 19.15 2.01
N TYR A 46 28.67 17.88 1.65
CA TYR A 46 28.25 16.80 2.55
C TYR A 46 29.36 15.77 2.69
N ILE A 47 29.41 15.14 3.84
CA ILE A 47 30.29 13.99 4.12
C ILE A 47 29.40 12.83 4.49
N VAL A 48 29.45 11.77 3.72
CA VAL A 48 28.79 10.49 4.06
C VAL A 48 29.82 9.56 4.67
N LYS A 49 29.62 9.22 5.94
CA LYS A 49 30.45 8.24 6.66
C LYS A 49 29.73 6.90 6.71
N TYR A 50 30.42 5.81 6.43
CA TYR A 50 29.85 4.46 6.46
C TYR A 50 30.88 3.41 6.84
N ARG A 51 30.40 2.31 7.41
CA ARG A 51 31.19 1.09 7.71
C ARG A 51 30.26 -0.13 7.85
N ILE A 52 30.82 -1.31 7.95
CA ILE A 52 30.06 -2.50 8.35
C ILE A 52 29.48 -2.26 9.75
N LYS A 53 28.18 -2.56 9.88
CA LYS A 53 27.43 -2.38 11.12
C LYS A 53 28.05 -3.20 12.25
N ASP A 54 28.14 -2.60 13.43
CA ASP A 54 28.69 -3.19 14.63
C ASP A 54 30.17 -3.65 14.52
N SER A 55 30.90 -3.23 13.48
CA SER A 55 32.34 -3.48 13.37
C SER A 55 33.16 -2.47 14.19
N ASN A 56 34.41 -2.83 14.45
CA ASN A 56 35.41 -1.90 15.02
C ASN A 56 36.21 -1.15 13.93
N ASP A 57 35.84 -1.28 12.67
CA ASP A 57 36.52 -0.64 11.56
C ASP A 57 36.36 0.86 11.62
N GLU A 58 37.36 1.57 11.10
CA GLU A 58 37.23 3.02 10.88
C GLU A 58 36.16 3.33 9.82
N TYR A 59 35.45 4.43 10.02
CA TYR A 59 34.50 4.90 9.01
C TYR A 59 35.23 5.31 7.73
N LYS A 60 34.80 4.74 6.61
CA LYS A 60 35.07 5.29 5.28
C LYS A 60 34.27 6.57 5.11
N SER A 61 34.76 7.51 4.32
CA SER A 61 34.10 8.81 4.10
C SER A 61 34.12 9.20 2.65
N ILE A 62 32.99 9.70 2.17
CA ILE A 62 32.83 10.27 0.81
C ILE A 62 32.41 11.72 0.97
N LYS A 63 33.12 12.63 0.27
CA LYS A 63 32.72 14.04 0.15
C LYS A 63 31.93 14.23 -1.14
N ILE A 64 30.81 14.93 -1.05
CA ILE A 64 29.92 15.17 -2.19
C ILE A 64 29.24 16.53 -2.06
N ASN A 65 28.93 17.17 -3.19
CA ASN A 65 28.23 18.46 -3.25
C ASN A 65 26.83 18.31 -3.83
N ASP A 66 26.16 17.21 -3.48
CA ASP A 66 24.79 16.89 -3.89
C ASP A 66 24.00 16.34 -2.71
N CYS A 67 22.70 16.18 -2.86
CA CYS A 67 21.82 15.62 -1.84
C CYS A 67 21.58 14.11 -2.02
N HIS A 68 22.43 13.42 -2.75
CA HIS A 68 22.44 11.97 -2.90
C HIS A 68 23.86 11.44 -3.07
N VAL A 69 24.04 10.14 -2.87
CA VAL A 69 25.29 9.43 -3.12
C VAL A 69 25.01 7.99 -3.55
N ASP A 70 25.84 7.52 -4.49
CA ASP A 70 25.95 6.10 -4.81
C ASP A 70 27.28 5.58 -4.21
N ILE A 71 27.18 4.55 -3.38
CA ILE A 71 28.34 3.88 -2.78
C ILE A 71 28.47 2.51 -3.43
N TYR A 72 29.64 2.23 -3.97
CA TYR A 72 29.96 0.98 -4.67
C TYR A 72 31.01 0.17 -3.91
N ASP A 73 31.32 -1.03 -4.41
CA ASP A 73 32.32 -1.97 -3.87
C ASP A 73 32.05 -2.33 -2.41
N LEU A 74 30.78 -2.50 -2.09
CA LEU A 74 30.34 -2.99 -0.78
C LEU A 74 30.46 -4.52 -0.70
N GLU A 75 30.69 -5.02 0.51
CA GLU A 75 30.66 -6.45 0.77
C GLU A 75 29.21 -6.96 0.72
N THR A 76 28.94 -7.83 -0.25
CA THR A 76 27.63 -8.44 -0.46
C THR A 76 27.11 -9.16 0.76
N ASN A 77 25.82 -9.04 1.02
CA ASN A 77 25.10 -9.65 2.14
C ASN A 77 25.51 -9.12 3.54
N SER A 78 26.26 -8.02 3.61
CA SER A 78 26.66 -7.35 4.85
C SER A 78 25.73 -6.20 5.21
N ASP A 79 25.51 -6.00 6.51
CA ASP A 79 24.80 -4.85 7.03
C ASP A 79 25.76 -3.68 7.25
N TYR A 80 25.36 -2.50 6.85
CA TYR A 80 26.13 -1.26 6.97
C TYR A 80 25.40 -0.26 7.84
N GLU A 81 26.18 0.54 8.57
CA GLU A 81 25.73 1.77 9.20
C GLU A 81 26.34 2.98 8.50
N PHE A 82 25.56 4.06 8.41
CA PHE A 82 26.03 5.31 7.79
C PHE A 82 25.39 6.54 8.44
N GLN A 83 26.04 7.68 8.22
CA GLN A 83 25.58 8.99 8.66
C GLN A 83 25.98 10.06 7.65
N VAL A 84 25.08 11.01 7.40
CA VAL A 84 25.33 12.18 6.53
C VAL A 84 25.59 13.39 7.42
N LEU A 85 26.66 14.14 7.10
CA LEU A 85 27.10 15.33 7.86
C LEU A 85 27.25 16.51 6.90
N SER A 86 26.95 17.72 7.35
CA SER A 86 27.25 18.98 6.66
C SER A 86 27.36 20.10 7.70
N ASN A 87 28.52 20.75 7.80
CA ASN A 87 28.82 21.73 8.82
C ASN A 87 28.49 21.19 10.23
N ASP A 88 27.61 21.89 10.99
CA ASP A 88 27.17 21.49 12.32
C ASP A 88 25.93 20.56 12.32
N LYS A 89 25.43 20.20 11.14
CA LYS A 89 24.24 19.34 10.99
C LYS A 89 24.64 17.91 10.68
N TYR A 90 23.88 16.98 11.19
CA TYR A 90 24.07 15.54 10.92
C TYR A 90 22.72 14.82 10.86
N SER A 91 22.67 13.73 10.10
CA SER A 91 21.56 12.81 10.11
C SER A 91 21.62 11.91 11.36
N ARG A 92 20.51 11.20 11.65
CA ARG A 92 20.60 9.99 12.47
C ARG A 92 21.51 8.98 11.79
N VAL A 93 22.08 8.07 12.57
CA VAL A 93 22.71 6.86 12.02
C VAL A 93 21.59 6.01 11.42
N ARG A 94 21.77 5.60 10.17
CA ARG A 94 20.84 4.76 9.42
C ARG A 94 21.57 3.49 8.97
N TYR A 95 20.79 2.50 8.59
CA TYR A 95 21.32 1.17 8.25
C TYR A 95 20.82 0.73 6.88
N PHE A 96 21.60 -0.09 6.20
CA PHE A 96 21.16 -0.84 5.02
C PHE A 96 21.88 -2.17 4.92
N LYS A 97 21.26 -3.12 4.21
CA LYS A 97 21.88 -4.39 3.84
C LYS A 97 22.28 -4.34 2.38
N ALA A 98 23.57 -4.58 2.08
CA ALA A 98 24.09 -4.68 0.73
C ALA A 98 23.64 -6.01 0.11
N LYS A 99 22.45 -6.04 -0.49
CA LYS A 99 21.87 -7.21 -1.15
C LYS A 99 20.77 -6.82 -2.13
N ASP A 100 20.74 -7.51 -3.28
CA ASP A 100 19.71 -7.29 -4.29
C ASP A 100 18.31 -7.60 -3.76
N ALA A 101 17.37 -6.78 -4.19
CA ALA A 101 15.95 -6.98 -4.00
C ALA A 101 15.32 -7.64 -5.24
N VAL A 102 14.14 -8.21 -5.05
CA VAL A 102 13.28 -8.62 -6.17
C VAL A 102 12.49 -7.40 -6.65
N GLY A 103 12.73 -6.96 -7.88
CA GLY A 103 12.16 -5.73 -8.45
C GLY A 103 12.96 -4.47 -8.15
N THR A 104 12.53 -3.33 -8.70
CA THR A 104 13.18 -2.03 -8.47
C THR A 104 12.83 -1.50 -7.08
N VAL A 105 13.83 -1.15 -6.28
CA VAL A 105 13.62 -0.62 -4.92
C VAL A 105 13.10 0.80 -4.98
N VAL A 106 11.84 0.99 -4.55
CA VAL A 106 11.27 2.33 -4.36
C VAL A 106 11.78 2.92 -3.05
N ASN A 107 11.69 2.15 -1.97
CA ASN A 107 12.21 2.52 -0.66
C ASN A 107 12.60 1.28 0.15
N TYR A 108 13.52 1.48 1.09
CA TYR A 108 14.00 0.45 2.02
C TYR A 108 14.08 0.99 3.44
N LEU A 109 13.73 0.17 4.39
CA LEU A 109 13.85 0.43 5.82
C LEU A 109 14.49 -0.78 6.50
N HIS A 110 15.70 -0.59 7.03
CA HIS A 110 16.40 -1.67 7.74
C HIS A 110 15.62 -2.10 8.99
N PRO A 111 15.55 -3.40 9.35
CA PRO A 111 14.84 -3.87 10.54
C PRO A 111 15.26 -3.23 11.86
N ASP A 112 16.54 -2.85 12.00
CA ASP A 112 17.07 -2.17 13.19
C ASP A 112 16.92 -0.64 13.13
N ASP A 113 16.42 -0.08 12.02
CA ASP A 113 16.20 1.36 11.91
C ASP A 113 14.97 1.79 12.71
N ASP A 114 15.09 2.88 13.45
CA ASP A 114 14.04 3.41 14.31
C ASP A 114 13.58 4.82 13.92
N ILE A 115 13.98 5.29 12.72
CA ILE A 115 13.68 6.66 12.26
C ILE A 115 12.18 6.97 12.31
N TYR A 116 11.35 5.99 12.02
CA TYR A 116 9.90 6.11 12.00
C TYR A 116 9.22 5.50 13.25
N ALA A 117 9.96 5.23 14.34
CA ALA A 117 9.41 4.54 15.52
C ALA A 117 8.20 5.24 16.16
N PHE A 118 8.00 6.52 15.90
CA PHE A 118 6.81 7.27 16.31
C PHE A 118 5.54 6.87 15.53
N SER A 119 5.67 6.16 14.40
CA SER A 119 4.56 5.64 13.60
C SER A 119 4.66 4.13 13.40
N GLY A 120 5.84 3.63 13.03
CA GLY A 120 6.06 2.22 12.74
C GLY A 120 7.52 1.89 12.45
N LYS A 121 7.76 0.64 12.06
CA LYS A 121 9.10 0.09 11.79
C LYS A 121 9.17 -0.76 10.52
N SER A 122 8.09 -0.81 9.73
CA SER A 122 7.99 -1.61 8.52
C SER A 122 7.23 -0.84 7.44
N LEU A 123 7.52 -1.11 6.18
CA LEU A 123 6.84 -0.50 5.04
C LEU A 123 5.60 -1.33 4.67
N CYS A 124 4.46 -0.67 4.50
CA CYS A 124 3.17 -1.33 4.26
C CYS A 124 2.39 -0.71 3.11
N SER A 125 1.20 -1.17 2.92
CA SER A 125 0.06 -0.63 2.14
C SER A 125 0.44 0.11 0.86
N PRO A 126 1.04 -0.57 -0.12
CA PRO A 126 1.50 0.07 -1.34
C PRO A 126 0.34 0.64 -2.15
N CYS A 127 0.55 1.82 -2.74
CA CYS A 127 -0.31 2.44 -3.72
C CYS A 127 0.52 2.97 -4.88
N ILE A 128 0.14 2.69 -6.11
CA ILE A 128 0.80 3.20 -7.33
C ILE A 128 -0.21 3.77 -8.31
N ILE A 129 0.12 4.92 -8.90
CA ILE A 129 -0.68 5.58 -9.93
C ILE A 129 0.20 6.22 -11.00
N ARG A 130 -0.39 6.48 -12.18
CA ARG A 130 0.14 7.43 -13.17
C ARG A 130 -0.48 8.81 -12.94
N HIS A 131 0.36 9.81 -12.73
CA HIS A 131 -0.07 11.20 -12.68
C HIS A 131 -0.26 11.75 -14.10
N PRO A 132 -1.21 12.70 -14.37
CA PRO A 132 -1.45 13.24 -15.71
C PRO A 132 -0.24 13.88 -16.40
N ASN A 133 0.77 14.30 -15.63
CA ASN A 133 2.03 14.81 -16.20
C ASN A 133 2.98 13.71 -16.73
N GLY A 134 2.59 12.44 -16.65
CA GLY A 134 3.36 11.28 -17.11
C GLY A 134 4.19 10.58 -16.03
N SER A 135 4.41 11.18 -14.85
CA SER A 135 5.18 10.55 -13.77
C SER A 135 4.41 9.40 -13.11
N LEU A 136 5.13 8.40 -12.64
CA LEU A 136 4.60 7.45 -11.65
C LEU A 136 4.71 8.05 -10.26
N LEU A 137 3.66 7.86 -9.45
CA LEU A 137 3.68 8.14 -8.02
C LEU A 137 3.44 6.84 -7.27
N ALA A 138 4.27 6.60 -6.27
CA ALA A 138 4.15 5.47 -5.34
C ALA A 138 4.03 5.99 -3.92
N SER A 139 3.15 5.40 -3.12
CA SER A 139 3.12 5.66 -1.69
C SER A 139 3.10 4.38 -0.88
N MET A 140 3.54 4.49 0.37
CA MET A 140 3.51 3.44 1.37
C MET A 140 3.45 4.01 2.76
N ASP A 141 2.65 3.41 3.61
CA ASP A 141 2.60 3.76 5.02
C ASP A 141 3.68 3.04 5.84
N VAL A 142 3.88 3.52 7.07
CA VAL A 142 4.81 2.94 8.04
C VAL A 142 4.03 2.27 9.15
N PHE A 143 4.26 0.97 9.31
CA PHE A 143 3.47 0.07 10.15
C PHE A 143 4.27 -0.48 11.33
N VAL A 144 3.60 -0.67 12.45
CA VAL A 144 3.96 -1.58 13.54
C VAL A 144 2.70 -2.03 14.27
N ALA A 145 2.56 -3.32 14.53
CA ALA A 145 1.41 -3.82 15.26
C ALA A 145 1.25 -3.10 16.61
N ASN A 146 0.04 -2.61 16.89
CA ASN A 146 -0.31 -1.82 18.08
C ASN A 146 0.45 -0.48 18.22
N GLY A 147 1.00 0.04 17.13
CA GLY A 147 1.65 1.34 17.08
C GLY A 147 0.71 2.47 16.67
N PRO A 148 1.23 3.71 16.59
CA PRO A 148 0.45 4.86 16.13
C PRO A 148 -0.05 4.75 14.69
N GLN A 149 0.77 4.22 13.77
CA GLN A 149 0.38 3.95 12.37
C GLN A 149 -0.30 5.17 11.72
N ASN A 150 0.48 6.21 11.46
CA ASN A 150 -0.05 7.51 11.04
C ASN A 150 0.87 8.30 10.09
N LEU A 151 1.78 7.59 9.40
CA LEU A 151 2.73 8.20 8.47
C LEU A 151 2.66 7.52 7.10
N GLU A 152 2.51 8.32 6.06
CA GLU A 152 2.58 7.91 4.65
C GLU A 152 3.78 8.58 3.98
N LEU A 153 4.54 7.83 3.19
CA LEU A 153 5.69 8.29 2.40
C LEU A 153 5.33 8.27 0.91
N ILE A 154 5.72 9.31 0.16
CA ILE A 154 5.42 9.44 -1.27
C ILE A 154 6.72 9.53 -2.06
N PHE A 155 6.80 8.75 -3.14
CA PHE A 155 7.91 8.67 -4.09
C PHE A 155 7.43 8.88 -5.52
N ARG A 156 8.34 9.29 -6.40
CA ARG A 156 8.07 9.58 -7.80
C ARG A 156 9.14 8.97 -8.69
N SER A 157 8.71 8.51 -9.85
CA SER A 157 9.55 8.14 -10.98
C SER A 157 9.14 8.93 -12.23
N ASP A 158 10.13 9.45 -12.94
CA ASP A 158 9.96 10.18 -14.21
C ASP A 158 10.45 9.37 -15.42
N ASP A 159 10.95 8.16 -15.21
CA ASP A 159 11.56 7.26 -16.19
C ASP A 159 10.87 5.88 -16.21
N ASP A 160 9.56 5.87 -15.96
CA ASP A 160 8.71 4.70 -16.06
C ASP A 160 9.05 3.58 -15.05
N GLY A 161 9.56 3.96 -13.89
CA GLY A 161 9.86 3.07 -12.75
C GLY A 161 11.30 2.56 -12.69
N GLU A 162 12.18 3.01 -13.57
CA GLU A 162 13.60 2.65 -13.52
C GLU A 162 14.30 3.26 -12.30
N THR A 163 14.06 4.55 -12.05
CA THR A 163 14.54 5.24 -10.84
C THR A 163 13.41 5.91 -10.07
N TRP A 164 13.60 6.05 -8.77
CA TRP A 164 12.63 6.63 -7.85
C TRP A 164 13.29 7.68 -6.97
N HIS A 165 12.53 8.72 -6.63
CA HIS A 165 12.96 9.81 -5.75
C HIS A 165 11.90 10.09 -4.70
N TYR A 166 12.33 10.51 -3.51
CA TYR A 166 11.44 10.97 -2.46
C TYR A 166 10.74 12.27 -2.87
N VAL A 167 9.45 12.37 -2.56
CA VAL A 167 8.64 13.57 -2.84
C VAL A 167 8.24 14.26 -1.55
N SER A 168 7.53 13.55 -0.67
CA SER A 168 6.98 14.10 0.56
C SER A 168 6.57 13.01 1.55
N GLU A 169 6.17 13.44 2.73
CA GLU A 169 5.53 12.61 3.75
C GLU A 169 4.26 13.29 4.25
N LEU A 170 3.25 12.49 4.58
CA LEU A 170 1.98 12.97 5.13
C LEU A 170 1.75 12.44 6.53
N TYR A 171 1.37 13.34 7.44
CA TYR A 171 1.04 13.05 8.83
C TYR A 171 -0.09 13.97 9.31
N PRO A 172 -1.19 13.43 9.90
CA PRO A 172 -1.50 12.02 10.09
C PRO A 172 -2.06 11.38 8.82
N CYS A 173 -1.50 10.27 8.36
CA CYS A 173 -1.95 9.56 7.18
C CYS A 173 -1.60 8.08 7.28
N PHE A 174 -2.56 7.19 7.06
CA PHE A 174 -2.40 5.74 7.11
C PHE A 174 -3.37 5.06 6.15
N TRP A 175 -2.97 3.95 5.51
CA TRP A 175 -3.72 3.29 4.44
C TRP A 175 -4.07 4.22 3.29
N GLY A 176 -3.09 5.02 2.89
CA GLY A 176 -3.26 6.04 1.86
C GLY A 176 -3.55 5.45 0.48
N ARG A 177 -4.59 5.97 -0.17
CA ARG A 177 -4.88 5.73 -1.58
C ARG A 177 -4.81 7.03 -2.36
N MET A 178 -3.79 7.15 -3.21
CA MET A 178 -3.75 8.20 -4.23
C MET A 178 -4.71 7.86 -5.37
N PHE A 179 -5.40 8.86 -5.89
CA PHE A 179 -6.20 8.73 -7.11
C PHE A 179 -6.26 10.06 -7.86
N ILE A 180 -6.51 9.98 -9.16
CA ILE A 180 -6.70 11.14 -10.01
C ILE A 180 -8.19 11.35 -10.24
N HIS A 181 -8.67 12.58 -10.04
CA HIS A 181 -10.01 13.00 -10.37
C HIS A 181 -9.96 14.39 -11.01
N LYS A 182 -10.50 14.52 -12.24
CA LYS A 182 -10.46 15.76 -13.04
C LYS A 182 -9.05 16.37 -13.09
N ASP A 183 -8.06 15.55 -13.44
CA ASP A 183 -6.63 15.88 -13.55
C ASP A 183 -5.97 16.39 -12.25
N LYS A 184 -6.61 16.21 -11.10
CA LYS A 184 -6.08 16.56 -9.78
C LYS A 184 -5.74 15.32 -8.99
N LEU A 185 -4.67 15.40 -8.22
CA LEU A 185 -4.23 14.33 -7.33
C LEU A 185 -4.92 14.48 -5.97
N TYR A 186 -5.50 13.39 -5.50
CA TYR A 186 -6.08 13.28 -4.15
C TYR A 186 -5.41 12.16 -3.37
N MET A 187 -5.34 12.33 -2.04
CA MET A 187 -4.98 11.29 -1.08
C MET A 187 -6.19 11.03 -0.18
N LEU A 188 -6.72 9.81 -0.25
CA LEU A 188 -7.78 9.30 0.63
C LEU A 188 -7.16 8.32 1.62
N SER A 189 -7.29 8.57 2.92
CA SER A 189 -6.57 7.82 3.95
C SER A 189 -7.30 7.81 5.28
N CYS A 190 -6.84 6.99 6.23
CA CYS A 190 -7.21 7.14 7.63
C CYS A 190 -6.20 8.02 8.38
N SER A 191 -6.63 8.69 9.44
CA SER A 191 -5.71 9.44 10.31
C SER A 191 -4.76 8.53 11.09
N THR A 192 -5.21 7.33 11.41
CA THR A 192 -4.50 6.21 12.01
C THR A 192 -5.31 4.94 11.79
N GLU A 193 -4.82 3.79 12.21
CA GLU A 193 -5.62 2.54 12.20
C GLU A 193 -6.97 2.76 12.90
N TYR A 194 -8.08 2.50 12.20
CA TYR A 194 -9.47 2.75 12.65
C TYR A 194 -9.79 4.21 13.02
N GLY A 195 -8.96 5.13 12.53
CA GLY A 195 -9.16 6.57 12.73
C GLY A 195 -10.21 7.18 11.80
N ASP A 196 -10.16 8.50 11.69
CA ASP A 196 -11.04 9.27 10.81
C ASP A 196 -10.64 9.07 9.34
N LEU A 197 -11.60 8.95 8.45
CA LEU A 197 -11.37 8.98 7.00
C LEU A 197 -11.11 10.41 6.54
N LEU A 198 -9.97 10.63 5.92
CA LEU A 198 -9.46 11.91 5.47
C LEU A 198 -9.32 11.96 3.96
N ILE A 199 -9.52 13.13 3.38
CA ILE A 199 -9.17 13.41 1.99
C ILE A 199 -8.43 14.74 1.87
N GLY A 200 -7.32 14.75 1.14
CA GLY A 200 -6.56 15.96 0.81
C GLY A 200 -6.23 16.00 -0.68
N ARG A 201 -6.00 17.19 -1.24
CA ARG A 201 -5.64 17.41 -2.64
C ARG A 201 -4.25 17.99 -2.76
N SER A 202 -3.52 17.53 -3.77
CA SER A 202 -2.26 18.10 -4.22
C SER A 202 -2.42 18.71 -5.62
N ASP A 203 -1.89 19.91 -5.79
CA ASP A 203 -1.83 20.61 -7.08
C ASP A 203 -0.38 20.65 -7.65
N ASP A 204 0.58 20.00 -6.98
CA ASP A 204 2.01 20.04 -7.30
C ASP A 204 2.66 18.65 -7.38
N CYS A 205 1.88 17.65 -7.83
CA CYS A 205 2.34 16.27 -8.03
C CYS A 205 2.83 15.60 -6.74
N GLY A 206 2.09 15.78 -5.64
CA GLY A 206 2.34 15.12 -4.36
C GLY A 206 3.37 15.80 -3.46
N LYS A 207 3.94 16.96 -3.85
CA LYS A 207 4.91 17.67 -3.01
C LYS A 207 4.25 18.29 -1.77
N THR A 208 3.07 18.87 -1.95
CA THR A 208 2.26 19.40 -0.86
C THR A 208 0.80 19.02 -1.02
N PHE A 209 0.08 19.01 0.08
CA PHE A 209 -1.37 18.75 0.11
C PHE A 209 -2.08 19.84 0.90
N CYS A 210 -3.32 20.14 0.50
CA CYS A 210 -4.18 21.04 1.26
C CYS A 210 -4.51 20.45 2.65
N THR A 211 -5.07 21.27 3.53
CA THR A 211 -5.66 20.79 4.78
C THR A 211 -6.69 19.69 4.49
N PRO A 212 -6.53 18.49 5.04
CA PRO A 212 -7.44 17.40 4.75
C PRO A 212 -8.82 17.64 5.35
N THR A 213 -9.85 17.23 4.61
CA THR A 213 -11.22 17.19 5.08
C THR A 213 -11.50 15.85 5.74
N VAL A 214 -12.21 15.86 6.87
CA VAL A 214 -12.73 14.64 7.52
C VAL A 214 -14.02 14.24 6.82
N LEU A 215 -14.03 13.08 6.19
CA LEU A 215 -15.20 12.54 5.49
C LEU A 215 -16.08 11.70 6.42
N LEU A 216 -15.45 10.87 7.26
CA LEU A 216 -16.13 9.99 8.19
C LEU A 216 -15.34 9.90 9.50
N ARG A 217 -16.02 9.99 10.63
CA ARG A 217 -15.39 9.84 11.95
C ARG A 217 -15.18 8.38 12.28
N GLY A 218 -13.96 8.05 12.66
CA GLY A 218 -13.59 6.77 13.25
C GLY A 218 -13.50 6.84 14.78
N SER A 219 -12.90 5.81 15.36
CA SER A 219 -12.66 5.77 16.80
C SER A 219 -11.38 6.47 17.22
N CYS A 220 -10.42 6.60 16.31
CA CYS A 220 -9.04 7.05 16.57
C CYS A 220 -8.33 6.22 17.66
N LYS A 221 -8.74 4.96 17.84
CA LYS A 221 -8.18 4.00 18.80
C LYS A 221 -8.06 2.64 18.15
N THR A 222 -6.87 2.06 18.15
CA THR A 222 -6.60 0.73 17.59
C THR A 222 -7.45 -0.40 18.20
N GLN A 223 -7.97 -0.20 19.41
CA GLN A 223 -8.77 -1.17 20.16
C GLN A 223 -10.29 -0.97 20.03
N ALA A 224 -10.75 0.00 19.26
CA ALA A 224 -12.18 0.28 19.11
C ALA A 224 -12.58 0.30 17.64
N PRO A 225 -13.84 -0.08 17.31
CA PRO A 225 -14.31 -0.04 15.93
C PRO A 225 -14.18 1.35 15.30
N GLY A 226 -13.74 1.38 14.08
CA GLY A 226 -13.59 2.61 13.28
C GLY A 226 -13.42 2.31 11.81
N VAL A 227 -12.97 3.30 11.07
CA VAL A 227 -12.77 3.17 9.62
C VAL A 227 -11.54 2.34 9.33
N HIS A 228 -11.71 1.27 8.57
CA HIS A 228 -10.65 0.52 7.93
C HIS A 228 -10.67 0.84 6.44
N LYS A 229 -9.64 1.53 5.95
CA LYS A 229 -9.50 1.90 4.56
C LYS A 229 -8.24 1.29 4.00
N ASN A 230 -8.39 0.21 3.24
CA ASN A 230 -7.26 -0.32 2.49
C ASN A 230 -7.01 0.52 1.22
N PRO A 231 -5.78 0.56 0.66
CA PRO A 231 -5.45 1.39 -0.50
C PRO A 231 -5.94 0.78 -1.82
N GLN A 232 -7.22 0.44 -1.94
CA GLN A 232 -7.82 -0.04 -3.17
C GLN A 232 -8.14 1.09 -4.16
N PRO A 233 -8.05 0.84 -5.47
CA PRO A 233 -8.46 1.79 -6.48
C PRO A 233 -9.89 2.27 -6.31
N THR A 234 -10.14 3.51 -6.71
CA THR A 234 -11.50 4.02 -6.94
C THR A 234 -12.01 3.54 -8.30
N ILE A 235 -13.33 3.46 -8.45
CA ILE A 235 -13.97 3.13 -9.72
C ILE A 235 -15.07 4.16 -10.06
N ASN A 236 -15.12 4.58 -11.33
CA ASN A 236 -16.22 5.38 -11.84
C ASN A 236 -17.35 4.44 -12.30
N TYR A 237 -18.54 4.66 -11.78
CA TYR A 237 -19.68 3.84 -12.13
C TYR A 237 -20.97 4.67 -12.08
N LYS A 238 -21.71 4.72 -13.18
CA LYS A 238 -23.01 5.45 -13.32
C LYS A 238 -22.98 6.88 -12.76
N GLY A 239 -21.94 7.65 -13.11
CA GLY A 239 -21.80 9.08 -12.72
C GLY A 239 -21.40 9.31 -11.25
N ARG A 240 -20.91 8.30 -10.57
CA ARG A 240 -20.32 8.40 -9.22
C ARG A 240 -18.94 7.74 -9.19
N VAL A 241 -18.09 8.23 -8.30
CA VAL A 241 -16.81 7.63 -7.94
C VAL A 241 -16.98 6.86 -6.65
N TYR A 242 -16.66 5.57 -6.67
CA TYR A 242 -16.79 4.65 -5.52
C TYR A 242 -15.43 4.25 -4.99
N THR A 243 -15.37 3.99 -3.68
CA THR A 243 -14.23 3.38 -2.97
C THR A 243 -14.72 2.39 -1.94
N THR A 244 -13.90 1.38 -1.63
CA THR A 244 -14.18 0.42 -0.57
C THR A 244 -13.67 0.92 0.77
N LEU A 245 -14.34 0.55 1.83
CA LEU A 245 -13.91 0.66 3.22
C LEU A 245 -14.66 -0.37 4.06
N GLU A 246 -14.24 -0.52 5.29
CA GLU A 246 -14.91 -1.37 6.27
C GLU A 246 -15.07 -0.62 7.60
N TRP A 247 -15.98 -1.07 8.42
CA TRP A 247 -16.17 -0.63 9.80
C TRP A 247 -15.88 -1.77 10.77
N GLY A 248 -14.87 -1.63 11.61
CA GLY A 248 -14.50 -2.71 12.52
C GLY A 248 -13.22 -2.46 13.28
N SER A 249 -12.67 -3.49 13.87
CA SER A 249 -11.32 -3.54 14.42
C SER A 249 -10.86 -4.96 14.68
N TRP A 250 -9.56 -5.17 14.76
CA TRP A 250 -8.99 -6.47 15.18
C TRP A 250 -9.41 -6.86 16.59
N ALA A 251 -9.60 -5.87 17.49
CA ALA A 251 -10.01 -6.12 18.86
C ALA A 251 -11.40 -6.75 18.99
N ILE A 252 -12.32 -6.45 18.07
CA ILE A 252 -13.65 -7.09 18.02
C ILE A 252 -13.70 -8.27 17.04
N GLY A 253 -12.60 -8.53 16.33
CA GLY A 253 -12.42 -9.69 15.47
C GLY A 253 -13.23 -9.68 14.18
N THR A 254 -13.79 -8.53 13.76
CA THR A 254 -14.59 -8.42 12.54
C THR A 254 -14.49 -7.03 11.91
N HIS A 255 -14.71 -7.00 10.58
CA HIS A 255 -14.80 -5.81 9.76
C HIS A 255 -16.05 -5.91 8.87
N ALA A 256 -17.00 -5.01 9.06
CA ALA A 256 -18.22 -4.95 8.26
C ALA A 256 -17.96 -4.23 6.94
N ALA A 257 -18.35 -4.84 5.82
CA ALA A 257 -18.13 -4.31 4.49
C ALA A 257 -18.93 -3.01 4.27
N MET A 258 -18.29 -2.02 3.63
CA MET A 258 -18.89 -0.74 3.27
C MET A 258 -18.35 -0.25 1.92
N VAL A 259 -19.06 0.73 1.34
CA VAL A 259 -18.56 1.57 0.26
C VAL A 259 -18.79 3.04 0.59
N GLY A 260 -17.89 3.88 0.09
CA GLY A 260 -18.09 5.33 0.04
C GLY A 260 -18.17 5.79 -1.40
N SER A 261 -18.96 6.83 -1.69
CA SER A 261 -19.06 7.38 -3.04
C SER A 261 -19.42 8.85 -3.05
N PHE A 262 -19.04 9.55 -4.12
CA PHE A 262 -19.44 10.91 -4.38
C PHE A 262 -19.81 11.09 -5.87
N PRO A 263 -20.67 12.06 -6.24
CA PRO A 263 -20.97 12.34 -7.65
C PRO A 263 -19.70 12.73 -8.43
N GLU A 264 -19.54 12.22 -9.63
CA GLU A 264 -18.35 12.46 -10.47
C GLU A 264 -18.11 13.95 -10.77
N ASP A 265 -19.15 14.77 -10.77
CA ASP A 265 -19.06 16.21 -10.99
C ASP A 265 -18.79 17.03 -9.71
N ALA A 266 -18.92 16.44 -8.52
CA ALA A 266 -18.68 17.10 -7.24
C ALA A 266 -17.18 17.30 -6.94
N ASP A 267 -16.88 18.21 -6.00
CA ASP A 267 -15.55 18.33 -5.42
C ASP A 267 -15.36 17.23 -4.35
N PRO A 268 -14.38 16.34 -4.50
CA PRO A 268 -14.09 15.31 -3.49
C PRO A 268 -13.78 15.87 -2.10
N LEU A 269 -13.35 17.14 -1.99
CA LEU A 269 -13.10 17.81 -0.70
C LEU A 269 -14.39 18.24 0.01
N ASP A 270 -15.52 18.27 -0.67
CA ASP A 270 -16.81 18.53 -0.04
C ASP A 270 -17.35 17.28 0.66
N ALA A 271 -17.18 17.21 1.98
CA ALA A 271 -17.68 16.08 2.76
C ALA A 271 -19.20 15.84 2.60
N SER A 272 -19.97 16.89 2.29
CA SER A 272 -21.44 16.78 2.12
C SER A 272 -21.84 16.07 0.82
N ALA A 273 -20.92 15.98 -0.16
CA ALA A 273 -21.13 15.25 -1.41
C ALA A 273 -20.97 13.73 -1.25
N TRP A 274 -20.33 13.30 -0.18
CA TRP A 274 -20.07 11.88 0.06
C TRP A 274 -21.27 11.18 0.69
N LEU A 275 -21.54 9.97 0.18
CA LEU A 275 -22.46 9.00 0.75
C LEU A 275 -21.67 7.76 1.18
N PHE A 276 -21.99 7.22 2.35
CA PHE A 276 -21.40 5.99 2.85
C PHE A 276 -22.51 4.98 3.12
N SER A 277 -22.34 3.76 2.65
CA SER A 277 -23.27 2.69 2.96
C SER A 277 -23.32 2.40 4.46
N GLU A 278 -24.41 1.87 4.95
CA GLU A 278 -24.45 1.24 6.26
C GLU A 278 -23.51 0.02 6.28
N PRO A 279 -22.83 -0.26 7.41
CA PRO A 279 -21.95 -1.43 7.52
C PRO A 279 -22.71 -2.74 7.36
N THR A 280 -22.19 -3.66 6.54
CA THR A 280 -22.72 -5.02 6.36
C THR A 280 -21.80 -6.02 7.07
N PRO A 281 -22.17 -6.52 8.27
CA PRO A 281 -21.39 -7.54 8.97
C PRO A 281 -21.39 -8.88 8.23
N TYR A 282 -20.31 -9.63 8.36
CA TYR A 282 -20.25 -11.01 7.89
C TYR A 282 -21.24 -11.90 8.65
N ASN A 283 -21.92 -12.80 7.92
CA ASN A 283 -22.83 -13.79 8.51
C ASN A 283 -22.37 -15.22 8.13
N PRO A 284 -21.95 -16.05 9.09
CA PRO A 284 -21.48 -17.41 8.84
C PRO A 284 -22.58 -18.37 8.32
N ASN A 285 -23.84 -17.95 8.32
CA ASN A 285 -24.97 -18.74 7.83
C ASN A 285 -25.29 -18.48 6.34
N TRP A 286 -24.55 -17.62 5.66
CA TRP A 286 -24.76 -17.42 4.22
C TRP A 286 -24.44 -18.68 3.43
N LYS A 287 -25.22 -18.92 2.38
CA LYS A 287 -25.01 -20.08 1.51
C LYS A 287 -23.70 -19.94 0.73
N GLY A 288 -22.87 -20.97 0.76
CA GLY A 288 -21.62 -21.02 -0.01
C GLY A 288 -20.40 -20.46 0.72
N VAL A 289 -20.56 -19.90 1.93
CA VAL A 289 -19.41 -19.57 2.78
C VAL A 289 -18.81 -20.83 3.39
N ALA A 290 -17.55 -20.75 3.81
CA ALA A 290 -16.81 -21.85 4.40
C ALA A 290 -17.41 -22.29 5.74
N THR A 291 -17.33 -23.58 6.04
CA THR A 291 -17.78 -24.14 7.33
C THR A 291 -16.70 -24.00 8.40
N GLY A 292 -17.07 -23.57 9.61
CA GLY A 292 -16.17 -23.35 10.74
C GLY A 292 -16.11 -21.88 11.15
N ASN A 293 -15.20 -21.57 12.07
CA ASN A 293 -15.02 -20.20 12.52
C ASN A 293 -14.25 -19.37 11.51
N SER A 294 -14.73 -18.16 11.28
CA SER A 294 -14.05 -17.14 10.46
C SER A 294 -14.32 -15.77 11.05
N PRO A 295 -13.31 -14.88 11.13
CA PRO A 295 -13.52 -13.48 11.49
C PRO A 295 -14.25 -12.69 10.40
N GLY A 296 -14.58 -13.32 9.27
CA GLY A 296 -15.32 -12.69 8.17
C GLY A 296 -14.44 -12.11 7.09
N THR A 297 -14.86 -10.98 6.56
CA THR A 297 -14.25 -10.32 5.39
C THR A 297 -13.54 -9.03 5.77
N LEU A 298 -12.58 -8.63 4.94
CA LEU A 298 -11.93 -7.32 4.95
C LEU A 298 -11.29 -7.04 3.58
N GLU A 299 -10.86 -5.80 3.36
CA GLU A 299 -10.06 -5.36 2.20
C GLU A 299 -10.71 -5.71 0.85
N GLY A 300 -11.90 -5.18 0.65
CA GLY A 300 -12.65 -5.36 -0.59
C GLY A 300 -12.05 -4.62 -1.79
N THR A 301 -12.35 -5.08 -3.00
CA THR A 301 -12.06 -4.42 -4.26
C THR A 301 -13.33 -4.31 -5.10
N LEU A 302 -13.53 -3.17 -5.76
CA LEU A 302 -14.71 -2.96 -6.58
C LEU A 302 -14.49 -3.47 -8.01
N ALA A 303 -15.52 -4.14 -8.55
CA ALA A 303 -15.56 -4.54 -9.95
C ALA A 303 -16.99 -4.45 -10.49
N VAL A 304 -17.13 -4.01 -11.74
CA VAL A 304 -18.39 -4.12 -12.47
C VAL A 304 -18.42 -5.47 -13.16
N PHE A 305 -19.37 -6.33 -12.79
CA PHE A 305 -19.48 -7.67 -13.35
C PHE A 305 -20.17 -7.67 -14.73
N PRO A 306 -20.15 -8.78 -15.48
CA PRO A 306 -20.79 -8.83 -16.82
C PRO A 306 -22.30 -8.57 -16.83
N ASP A 307 -22.98 -8.72 -15.70
CA ASP A 307 -24.38 -8.35 -15.52
C ASP A 307 -24.60 -6.83 -15.45
N GLY A 308 -23.52 -6.04 -15.52
CA GLY A 308 -23.52 -4.59 -15.46
C GLY A 308 -23.67 -4.01 -14.06
N LYS A 309 -23.65 -4.82 -13.01
CA LYS A 309 -23.75 -4.38 -11.61
C LYS A 309 -22.39 -4.20 -10.95
N LEU A 310 -22.36 -3.32 -9.95
CA LEU A 310 -21.17 -3.07 -9.16
C LEU A 310 -21.12 -4.00 -7.94
N TYR A 311 -20.02 -4.72 -7.81
CA TYR A 311 -19.76 -5.59 -6.67
C TYR A 311 -18.54 -5.14 -5.89
N ASN A 312 -18.59 -5.30 -4.57
CA ASN A 312 -17.45 -5.26 -3.68
C ASN A 312 -17.01 -6.70 -3.40
N VAL A 313 -15.89 -7.12 -4.01
CA VAL A 313 -15.32 -8.47 -3.85
C VAL A 313 -14.36 -8.44 -2.67
N MET A 314 -14.74 -9.10 -1.58
CA MET A 314 -14.05 -9.04 -0.31
C MET A 314 -13.05 -10.18 -0.13
N ARG A 315 -11.85 -9.87 0.35
CA ARG A 315 -10.95 -10.85 0.95
C ARG A 315 -11.67 -11.56 2.10
N TYR A 316 -11.60 -12.91 2.13
CA TYR A 316 -12.27 -13.72 3.12
C TYR A 316 -11.28 -14.42 4.05
N GLN A 317 -11.37 -14.16 5.35
CA GLN A 317 -10.51 -14.75 6.37
C GLN A 317 -11.00 -16.17 6.74
N MET A 318 -10.27 -17.18 6.30
CA MET A 318 -10.70 -18.59 6.39
C MET A 318 -9.80 -19.43 7.32
N HIS A 319 -9.11 -18.82 8.28
CA HIS A 319 -8.07 -19.47 9.08
C HIS A 319 -8.53 -20.73 9.84
N GLU A 320 -9.74 -20.71 10.36
CA GLU A 320 -10.29 -21.78 11.19
C GLU A 320 -11.41 -22.55 10.48
N THR A 321 -11.48 -22.45 9.15
CA THR A 321 -12.46 -23.18 8.35
C THR A 321 -11.88 -24.46 7.79
N LYS A 322 -12.73 -25.38 7.30
CA LYS A 322 -12.29 -26.62 6.66
C LYS A 322 -11.55 -26.33 5.34
N GLU A 323 -12.06 -25.38 4.58
CA GLU A 323 -11.53 -24.96 3.29
C GLU A 323 -10.22 -24.19 3.43
N LYS A 324 -10.05 -23.42 4.51
CA LYS A 324 -8.93 -22.52 4.87
C LYS A 324 -8.60 -21.44 3.86
N TYR A 325 -8.59 -21.75 2.57
CA TYR A 325 -8.27 -20.84 1.48
C TYR A 325 -9.14 -21.12 0.25
N GLY A 326 -9.17 -20.14 -0.67
CA GLY A 326 -9.74 -20.35 -1.99
C GLY A 326 -11.13 -19.77 -2.20
N LEU A 327 -11.61 -18.89 -1.32
CA LEU A 327 -12.87 -18.16 -1.51
C LEU A 327 -12.65 -16.65 -1.33
N ALA A 328 -13.36 -15.86 -2.13
CA ALA A 328 -13.68 -14.46 -1.90
C ALA A 328 -15.20 -14.29 -1.82
N LEU A 329 -15.70 -13.22 -1.22
CA LEU A 329 -17.14 -13.00 -1.09
C LEU A 329 -17.57 -11.77 -1.88
N ALA A 330 -18.55 -11.92 -2.76
CA ALA A 330 -19.12 -10.84 -3.55
C ALA A 330 -20.33 -10.22 -2.84
N TYR A 331 -20.31 -8.90 -2.70
CA TYR A 331 -21.38 -8.10 -2.14
C TYR A 331 -21.86 -7.12 -3.20
N LEU A 332 -23.15 -7.18 -3.50
CA LEU A 332 -23.79 -6.24 -4.42
C LEU A 332 -23.90 -4.87 -3.77
N VAL A 333 -23.50 -3.85 -4.51
CA VAL A 333 -23.68 -2.44 -4.15
C VAL A 333 -25.01 -1.95 -4.68
N ASP A 334 -25.82 -1.32 -3.83
CA ASP A 334 -27.04 -0.63 -4.26
C ASP A 334 -26.66 0.74 -4.84
N ASP A 335 -26.57 0.82 -6.17
CA ASP A 335 -26.13 2.04 -6.86
C ASP A 335 -27.25 3.09 -6.98
N GLU A 336 -28.53 2.70 -6.83
CA GLU A 336 -29.65 3.62 -6.77
C GLU A 336 -29.75 4.32 -5.41
N ASN A 337 -29.38 3.58 -4.32
CA ASN A 337 -29.36 4.07 -2.95
C ASN A 337 -28.02 3.73 -2.27
N PRO A 338 -26.93 4.47 -2.56
CA PRO A 338 -25.59 4.12 -2.08
C PRO A 338 -25.38 4.15 -0.55
N GLU A 339 -26.38 4.61 0.21
CA GLU A 339 -26.38 4.57 1.68
C GLU A 339 -26.92 3.25 2.24
N ASN A 340 -27.60 2.44 1.42
CA ASN A 340 -28.07 1.12 1.86
C ASN A 340 -26.89 0.18 2.15
N PRO A 341 -27.04 -0.78 3.11
CA PRO A 341 -26.03 -1.80 3.33
C PRO A 341 -25.81 -2.63 2.07
N LEU A 342 -24.56 -3.08 1.86
CA LEU A 342 -24.26 -4.03 0.79
C LEU A 342 -25.00 -5.35 1.02
N VAL A 343 -25.35 -6.01 -0.06
CA VAL A 343 -26.04 -7.31 0.02
C VAL A 343 -25.07 -8.42 -0.37
N PHE A 344 -24.83 -9.37 0.56
CA PHE A 344 -24.07 -10.56 0.20
C PHE A 344 -24.82 -11.31 -0.92
N ASP A 345 -24.12 -11.60 -2.02
CA ASP A 345 -24.68 -12.27 -3.17
C ASP A 345 -24.21 -13.73 -3.23
N HIS A 346 -22.90 -13.96 -3.33
CA HIS A 346 -22.34 -15.31 -3.40
C HIS A 346 -20.86 -15.36 -3.04
N ALA A 347 -20.35 -16.59 -2.90
CA ALA A 347 -18.93 -16.87 -2.72
C ALA A 347 -18.28 -17.27 -4.05
N ILE A 348 -17.15 -16.66 -4.36
CA ILE A 348 -16.35 -16.88 -5.57
C ILE A 348 -15.19 -17.81 -5.24
N LYS A 349 -14.89 -18.79 -6.08
CA LYS A 349 -13.64 -19.54 -6.00
C LYS A 349 -12.48 -18.65 -6.42
N PHE A 350 -11.62 -18.31 -5.46
CA PHE A 350 -10.55 -17.35 -5.67
C PHE A 350 -9.25 -17.86 -5.00
N PRO A 351 -8.28 -18.37 -5.76
CA PRO A 351 -7.09 -19.01 -5.20
C PRO A 351 -6.15 -17.99 -4.57
N GLY A 352 -5.89 -18.07 -3.28
CA GLY A 352 -4.91 -17.26 -2.59
C GLY A 352 -5.42 -16.02 -1.86
N ASN A 353 -6.66 -15.88 -1.63
CA ASN A 353 -7.34 -14.75 -0.99
C ASN A 353 -6.91 -14.41 0.47
N HIS A 354 -5.78 -14.92 0.96
CA HIS A 354 -5.30 -14.70 2.33
C HIS A 354 -4.61 -13.34 2.54
N ALA A 355 -4.44 -12.56 1.50
CA ALA A 355 -3.90 -11.20 1.51
C ALA A 355 -4.78 -10.31 0.63
N LYS A 356 -4.63 -8.99 0.78
CA LYS A 356 -5.27 -8.01 -0.11
C LYS A 356 -4.96 -8.33 -1.56
N PHE A 357 -5.96 -8.22 -2.41
CA PHE A 357 -5.86 -8.29 -3.87
C PHE A 357 -6.63 -7.14 -4.48
N THR A 358 -6.35 -6.85 -5.74
CA THR A 358 -7.03 -5.82 -6.55
C THR A 358 -7.54 -6.47 -7.81
N ILE A 359 -8.76 -6.14 -8.24
CA ILE A 359 -9.33 -6.57 -9.52
C ILE A 359 -9.40 -5.37 -10.44
N GLN A 360 -8.92 -5.53 -11.69
CA GLN A 360 -9.04 -4.53 -12.73
C GLN A 360 -9.55 -5.16 -14.03
N TYR A 361 -10.42 -4.44 -14.72
CA TYR A 361 -10.92 -4.83 -16.03
C TYR A 361 -10.02 -4.27 -17.14
N ASP A 362 -9.67 -5.09 -18.10
CA ASP A 362 -8.93 -4.69 -19.29
C ASP A 362 -9.84 -4.63 -20.50
N ASP A 363 -10.07 -3.42 -21.00
CA ASP A 363 -10.95 -3.18 -22.13
C ASP A 363 -10.46 -3.78 -23.46
N VAL A 364 -9.16 -4.07 -23.57
CA VAL A 364 -8.57 -4.64 -24.78
C VAL A 364 -8.87 -6.15 -24.87
N SER A 365 -8.52 -6.91 -23.85
CA SER A 365 -8.75 -8.36 -23.81
C SER A 365 -10.16 -8.74 -23.35
N LYS A 366 -10.95 -7.78 -22.83
CA LYS A 366 -12.27 -8.02 -22.24
C LYS A 366 -12.23 -9.02 -21.09
N ASN A 367 -11.14 -9.03 -20.32
CA ASN A 367 -10.95 -9.86 -19.14
C ASN A 367 -10.69 -9.01 -17.90
N TYR A 368 -10.99 -9.58 -16.76
CA TYR A 368 -10.57 -9.09 -15.46
C TYR A 368 -9.22 -9.68 -15.09
N TYR A 369 -8.37 -8.87 -14.50
CA TYR A 369 -7.06 -9.28 -14.00
C TYR A 369 -6.96 -9.02 -12.51
N SER A 370 -6.26 -9.91 -11.81
CA SER A 370 -5.91 -9.74 -10.41
C SER A 370 -4.49 -10.24 -10.15
N ILE A 371 -3.77 -9.58 -9.27
CA ILE A 371 -2.48 -10.05 -8.78
C ILE A 371 -2.65 -10.44 -7.32
N ILE A 372 -2.28 -11.67 -6.98
CA ILE A 372 -2.58 -12.29 -5.70
C ILE A 372 -1.36 -12.95 -5.05
N CYS A 373 -1.39 -13.08 -3.72
CA CYS A 373 -0.59 -14.07 -3.03
C CYS A 373 -1.23 -15.44 -3.21
N ARG A 374 -0.71 -16.27 -4.11
CA ARG A 374 -1.27 -17.59 -4.37
C ARG A 374 -0.81 -18.61 -3.34
N ILE A 375 -1.75 -19.32 -2.73
CA ILE A 375 -1.50 -20.38 -1.76
C ILE A 375 -1.40 -21.72 -2.51
N THR A 376 -0.27 -22.40 -2.40
CA THR A 376 -0.04 -23.72 -3.00
C THR A 376 0.13 -24.82 -1.95
N ASP A 377 0.47 -24.45 -0.71
CA ASP A 377 0.54 -25.38 0.43
C ASP A 377 -0.38 -24.89 1.54
N ILE A 378 -1.49 -25.60 1.73
CA ILE A 378 -2.49 -25.30 2.76
C ILE A 378 -1.96 -25.47 4.21
N ASN A 379 -0.82 -26.12 4.39
CA ASN A 379 -0.20 -26.30 5.71
C ASN A 379 0.63 -25.06 6.11
N VAL A 380 0.95 -24.19 5.17
CA VAL A 380 1.65 -22.93 5.44
C VAL A 380 0.63 -21.80 5.43
N LEU A 381 -0.02 -21.58 6.57
CA LEU A 381 -1.19 -20.71 6.71
C LEU A 381 -0.99 -19.26 6.28
N SER A 382 0.21 -18.77 6.31
CA SER A 382 0.54 -17.37 5.97
C SER A 382 1.56 -17.27 4.84
N ASP A 383 1.61 -18.28 3.96
CA ASP A 383 2.57 -18.28 2.86
C ASP A 383 2.29 -17.10 1.90
N ARG A 384 3.29 -16.24 1.73
CA ARG A 384 3.25 -15.06 0.85
C ARG A 384 4.46 -14.99 -0.07
N ARG A 385 5.10 -16.15 -0.37
CA ARG A 385 6.29 -16.22 -1.20
C ARG A 385 6.00 -16.30 -2.70
N LEU A 386 4.72 -16.43 -3.08
CA LEU A 386 4.30 -16.59 -4.47
C LEU A 386 3.30 -15.50 -4.85
N ILE A 387 3.67 -14.68 -5.82
CA ILE A 387 2.79 -13.67 -6.42
C ILE A 387 2.46 -14.11 -7.84
N SER A 388 1.17 -14.25 -8.14
CA SER A 388 0.69 -14.71 -9.45
C SER A 388 -0.26 -13.71 -10.09
N LEU A 389 -0.17 -13.58 -11.41
CA LEU A 389 -1.16 -12.89 -12.23
C LEU A 389 -2.29 -13.88 -12.56
N MET A 390 -3.50 -13.43 -12.31
CA MET A 390 -4.74 -14.16 -12.58
C MET A 390 -5.55 -13.43 -13.64
N LYS A 391 -6.34 -14.15 -14.44
CA LYS A 391 -7.36 -13.57 -15.31
C LYS A 391 -8.69 -14.29 -15.18
N SER A 392 -9.77 -13.60 -15.50
CA SER A 392 -11.14 -14.13 -15.53
C SER A 392 -11.95 -13.41 -16.62
N PRO A 393 -12.79 -14.10 -17.38
CA PRO A 393 -13.71 -13.45 -18.31
C PRO A 393 -14.92 -12.82 -17.60
N ASP A 394 -15.20 -13.20 -16.33
CA ASP A 394 -16.49 -12.95 -15.69
C ASP A 394 -16.40 -12.62 -14.19
N CYS A 395 -15.22 -12.47 -13.61
CA CYS A 395 -14.95 -12.36 -12.17
C CYS A 395 -15.30 -13.60 -11.33
N GLU A 396 -15.78 -14.67 -11.95
CA GLU A 396 -16.20 -15.92 -11.30
C GLU A 396 -15.17 -17.05 -11.52
N ASN A 397 -14.75 -17.18 -12.77
CA ASN A 397 -13.88 -18.26 -13.23
C ASN A 397 -12.45 -17.72 -13.41
N TRP A 398 -11.62 -17.91 -12.38
CA TRP A 398 -10.25 -17.40 -12.34
C TRP A 398 -9.24 -18.46 -12.74
N GLU A 399 -8.31 -18.10 -13.62
CA GLU A 399 -7.18 -18.93 -14.01
C GLU A 399 -5.84 -18.23 -13.81
N VAL A 400 -4.78 -19.00 -13.53
CA VAL A 400 -3.41 -18.47 -13.39
C VAL A 400 -2.85 -18.21 -14.77
N VAL A 401 -2.39 -16.98 -15.00
CA VAL A 401 -1.65 -16.60 -16.22
C VAL A 401 -0.18 -16.96 -16.05
N CYS A 402 0.47 -16.41 -15.03
CA CYS A 402 1.87 -16.68 -14.72
C CYS A 402 2.20 -16.36 -13.26
N ASP A 403 3.33 -16.89 -12.80
CA ASP A 403 3.93 -16.50 -11.52
C ASP A 403 4.90 -15.34 -11.75
N ILE A 404 4.62 -14.19 -11.13
CA ILE A 404 5.43 -12.96 -11.24
C ILE A 404 6.64 -13.05 -10.33
N ILE A 405 6.42 -13.50 -9.08
CA ILE A 405 7.46 -13.70 -8.07
C ILE A 405 7.28 -15.09 -7.48
N ASP A 406 8.30 -15.94 -7.56
CA ASP A 406 8.32 -17.25 -6.91
C ASP A 406 9.56 -17.40 -6.03
N LYS A 407 9.34 -17.36 -4.72
CA LYS A 407 10.37 -17.54 -3.68
C LYS A 407 10.00 -18.68 -2.72
N ARG A 408 9.25 -19.68 -3.20
CA ARG A 408 8.81 -20.81 -2.37
C ARG A 408 9.92 -21.66 -1.79
N ASN A 409 11.13 -21.56 -2.31
CA ASN A 409 12.34 -22.18 -1.77
C ASN A 409 12.95 -21.42 -0.56
N GLU A 410 12.52 -20.20 -0.30
CA GLU A 410 12.96 -19.39 0.83
C GLU A 410 12.16 -19.70 2.11
N ASN A 411 12.60 -19.16 3.26
CA ASN A 411 11.92 -19.36 4.54
C ASN A 411 10.56 -18.62 4.58
N PRO A 412 9.42 -19.33 4.75
CA PRO A 412 8.09 -18.69 4.76
C PRO A 412 7.84 -17.78 5.97
N LEU A 413 8.67 -17.84 7.01
CA LEU A 413 8.58 -16.96 8.17
C LEU A 413 9.32 -15.64 7.99
N GLU A 414 10.22 -15.55 7.01
CA GLU A 414 11.09 -14.39 6.78
C GLU A 414 10.77 -13.69 5.46
N VAL A 415 10.38 -14.45 4.44
CA VAL A 415 10.17 -13.94 3.08
C VAL A 415 8.69 -13.88 2.76
N GLY A 416 8.24 -12.74 2.26
CA GLY A 416 6.87 -12.53 1.83
C GLY A 416 6.69 -11.32 0.92
N PHE A 417 5.88 -11.50 -0.10
CA PHE A 417 5.44 -10.48 -1.05
C PHE A 417 3.93 -10.37 -0.93
N GLN A 418 3.42 -9.15 -0.74
CA GLN A 418 2.03 -9.01 -0.39
C GLN A 418 1.46 -7.63 -0.73
N TYR A 419 0.13 -7.54 -0.72
CA TYR A 419 -0.59 -6.30 -0.98
C TYR A 419 -0.24 -5.68 -2.34
N PRO A 420 -0.08 -6.46 -3.43
CA PRO A 420 0.21 -5.87 -4.72
C PRO A 420 -0.88 -4.85 -5.08
N ASP A 421 -0.46 -3.62 -5.33
CA ASP A 421 -1.29 -2.62 -5.98
C ASP A 421 -0.80 -2.44 -7.40
N PHE A 422 -1.71 -2.37 -8.38
CA PHE A 422 -1.32 -2.29 -9.78
C PHE A 422 -2.34 -1.53 -10.61
N PHE A 423 -1.90 -1.08 -11.78
CA PHE A 423 -2.77 -0.60 -12.83
C PHE A 423 -2.28 -1.12 -14.20
N ILE A 424 -3.21 -1.16 -15.15
CA ILE A 424 -2.96 -1.54 -16.54
C ILE A 424 -2.81 -0.27 -17.36
N GLU A 425 -1.73 -0.16 -18.15
CA GLU A 425 -1.52 0.93 -19.09
C GLU A 425 -0.86 0.40 -20.37
N GLY A 426 -1.46 0.66 -21.52
CA GLY A 426 -1.00 0.09 -22.78
C GLY A 426 -0.98 -1.44 -22.73
N ASP A 427 0.16 -2.04 -23.03
CA ASP A 427 0.35 -3.50 -23.02
C ASP A 427 0.99 -4.02 -21.72
N ASP A 428 1.19 -3.15 -20.74
CA ASP A 428 1.95 -3.46 -19.55
C ASP A 428 1.11 -3.31 -18.26
N ILE A 429 1.53 -4.02 -17.22
CA ILE A 429 1.06 -3.84 -15.85
C ILE A 429 2.17 -3.20 -15.03
N TYR A 430 1.82 -2.18 -14.27
CA TYR A 430 2.68 -1.47 -13.32
C TYR A 430 2.26 -1.85 -11.91
N MET A 431 3.13 -2.51 -11.16
CA MET A 431 2.82 -3.06 -9.84
C MET A 431 3.77 -2.53 -8.79
N LEU A 432 3.24 -2.14 -7.64
CA LEU A 432 3.97 -1.89 -6.42
C LEU A 432 3.67 -2.99 -5.40
N CYS A 433 4.70 -3.51 -4.74
CA CYS A 433 4.57 -4.63 -3.81
C CYS A 433 5.24 -4.31 -2.46
N ARG A 434 4.57 -4.69 -1.38
CA ARG A 434 5.12 -4.77 -0.03
C ARG A 434 5.95 -6.05 0.07
N SER A 435 7.28 -5.91 0.27
CA SER A 435 8.23 -7.01 0.10
C SER A 435 9.11 -7.19 1.34
N ALA A 436 9.02 -8.36 1.95
CA ALA A 436 9.87 -8.80 3.05
C ALA A 436 10.91 -9.78 2.54
N MET A 437 12.18 -9.45 2.66
CA MET A 437 13.32 -10.27 2.24
C MET A 437 14.61 -9.77 2.90
N ASN A 438 15.72 -10.46 2.68
CA ASN A 438 17.04 -9.99 3.10
C ASN A 438 17.11 -9.61 4.60
N ASN A 439 16.72 -10.54 5.48
CA ASN A 439 16.62 -10.35 6.93
C ASN A 439 15.52 -9.38 7.37
N ALA A 440 14.39 -9.34 6.69
CA ALA A 440 13.19 -8.70 7.22
C ALA A 440 12.85 -9.23 8.62
N ARG A 441 12.11 -8.45 9.43
CA ARG A 441 11.65 -8.90 10.76
C ARG A 441 10.88 -10.21 10.72
N ASN A 442 10.05 -10.34 9.70
CA ASN A 442 9.28 -11.53 9.34
C ASN A 442 8.63 -11.30 7.96
N PHE A 443 7.96 -12.30 7.43
CA PHE A 443 7.30 -12.24 6.13
C PHE A 443 6.23 -11.14 6.01
N HIS A 444 5.65 -10.72 7.14
CA HIS A 444 4.59 -9.70 7.18
C HIS A 444 5.17 -8.29 7.34
N ASP A 445 6.16 -8.09 8.19
CA ASP A 445 6.73 -6.78 8.51
C ASP A 445 7.84 -6.44 7.50
N ALA A 446 7.40 -5.96 6.34
CA ALA A 446 8.25 -5.73 5.18
C ALA A 446 9.26 -4.59 5.39
N ASN A 447 10.44 -4.81 4.84
CA ASN A 447 11.54 -3.85 4.82
C ASN A 447 11.77 -3.19 3.46
N TYR A 448 11.08 -3.63 2.40
CA TYR A 448 11.11 -3.03 1.07
C TYR A 448 9.71 -2.67 0.57
N SER A 449 9.65 -1.61 -0.23
CA SER A 449 8.63 -1.39 -1.24
C SER A 449 9.28 -1.54 -2.61
N THR A 450 8.78 -2.47 -3.44
CA THR A 450 9.39 -2.80 -4.73
C THR A 450 8.42 -2.61 -5.88
N PHE A 451 8.93 -2.02 -6.95
CA PHE A 451 8.22 -1.81 -8.19
C PHE A 451 8.53 -2.91 -9.19
N HIS A 452 7.50 -3.32 -9.96
CA HIS A 452 7.60 -4.34 -11.01
C HIS A 452 6.80 -3.91 -12.23
N LYS A 453 7.38 -4.04 -13.40
CA LYS A 453 6.71 -3.83 -14.68
C LYS A 453 6.56 -5.16 -15.41
N ILE A 454 5.31 -5.63 -15.57
CA ILE A 454 4.98 -6.87 -16.27
C ILE A 454 4.65 -6.49 -17.72
N LYS A 455 5.61 -6.71 -18.62
CA LYS A 455 5.50 -6.32 -20.03
C LYS A 455 4.66 -7.31 -20.83
N ASN A 456 3.86 -6.78 -21.75
CA ASN A 456 3.04 -7.57 -22.71
C ASN A 456 2.18 -8.63 -22.02
N PHE A 457 1.58 -8.30 -20.89
CA PHE A 457 0.90 -9.25 -20.00
C PHE A 457 -0.22 -10.06 -20.66
N ARG A 458 -0.83 -9.55 -21.75
CA ARG A 458 -1.87 -10.27 -22.49
C ARG A 458 -1.35 -11.46 -23.29
N ASN A 459 -0.04 -11.53 -23.50
CA ASN A 459 0.64 -12.60 -24.26
C ASN A 459 1.31 -13.66 -23.36
N LEU A 460 1.16 -13.53 -22.04
CA LEU A 460 1.73 -14.45 -21.06
C LEU A 460 0.90 -15.74 -20.90
#